data_d8abceaae000ebcb4bbb6febe61f9016
#
_entry.id   d8abceaae000ebcb4bbb6febe61f9016
#
_cell.length_a   1.000
_cell.length_b   1.000
_cell.length_c   1.000
_cell.angle_alpha   90.00
_cell.angle_beta   90.00
_cell.angle_gamma   90.00
#
_symmetry.space_group_name_H-M   'P 1'
#
loop_
_entity.id
_entity.type
_entity.pdbx_description
1 polymer ?
#
loop_
_entity_poly.entity_id
_entity_poly.type
_entity_poly.pdbx_seq_one_letter_code
_entity_poly.pdbx_strand_id
1 'polypeptide(L)'
;MAQDEKKLIIGSRESLLAVRQSELVLDYLRKYFPHMQIELVTMKTTGDKILHKRLDEIGGKGLFVKELDQALRDGRTDLSVHSLKDLPAEIPEDLLVIGFSGREDPRDVLVLPEGIADISEMDFSKPIGTSSRRRTLQAQELFPQASFESVRGNVLTRLRKLDEGQYSAIILAAAGLRRLGLENRISRFFSTEEMIPSAGQGILALQGRKGVDYSCLDGFVSARSAIAAAAERGFVSALGGGCTSPISAHAEFDGADETGVSGASGASCGFGGDGLAAGRGAGAFNSMTLSGFYFDEETCRIYRKKITAKVSTPEEGRAAGRELAALIMADMKTHR
;
A
#
# COMPACT_ATOMS: atom_id res chain seq x y z
N MET A 1 25.64 34.36 -11.57
CA MET A 1 24.63 34.11 -10.52
C MET A 1 24.69 32.61 -10.24
N ALA A 2 25.14 32.22 -9.06
CA ALA A 2 25.10 30.81 -8.66
C ALA A 2 23.65 30.34 -8.70
N GLN A 3 23.32 29.35 -9.52
CA GLN A 3 22.07 28.64 -9.40
C GLN A 3 22.10 28.02 -8.00
N ASP A 4 21.17 28.43 -7.13
CA ASP A 4 20.95 27.73 -5.86
C ASP A 4 20.70 26.27 -6.21
N GLU A 5 21.66 25.41 -5.90
CA GLU A 5 21.53 23.97 -6.11
C GLU A 5 20.37 23.48 -5.26
N LYS A 6 19.23 23.24 -5.90
CA LYS A 6 18.01 22.80 -5.23
C LYS A 6 18.30 21.48 -4.51
N LYS A 7 18.35 21.51 -3.18
CA LYS A 7 18.53 20.33 -2.32
C LYS A 7 17.16 19.75 -2.00
N LEU A 8 17.00 18.43 -2.13
CA LEU A 8 15.80 17.68 -1.72
C LEU A 8 16.18 16.61 -0.69
N ILE A 9 15.54 16.64 0.47
CA ILE A 9 15.79 15.69 1.55
C ILE A 9 14.59 14.73 1.65
N ILE A 10 14.84 13.44 1.38
CA ILE A 10 13.82 12.39 1.45
C ILE A 10 13.88 11.75 2.83
N GLY A 11 12.75 11.74 3.56
CA GLY A 11 12.57 11.05 4.82
C GLY A 11 12.11 9.60 4.62
N SER A 12 12.72 8.68 5.33
CA SER A 12 12.37 7.26 5.33
C SER A 12 12.35 6.66 6.73
N ARG A 13 11.60 5.59 6.93
CA ARG A 13 11.81 4.71 8.10
C ARG A 13 13.12 3.94 7.95
N GLU A 14 13.71 3.51 9.08
CA GLU A 14 14.96 2.73 9.08
C GLU A 14 14.81 1.30 8.55
N SER A 15 13.59 0.77 8.40
CA SER A 15 13.40 -0.59 7.89
C SER A 15 13.94 -0.73 6.47
N LEU A 16 14.64 -1.84 6.18
CA LEU A 16 15.24 -2.08 4.86
C LEU A 16 14.23 -1.89 3.72
N LEU A 17 12.99 -2.37 3.90
CA LEU A 17 11.95 -2.20 2.88
C LEU A 17 11.59 -0.72 2.67
N ALA A 18 11.47 0.09 3.74
CA ALA A 18 11.17 1.51 3.61
C ALA A 18 12.32 2.27 2.94
N VAL A 19 13.57 1.94 3.28
CA VAL A 19 14.75 2.50 2.61
C VAL A 19 14.73 2.17 1.12
N ARG A 20 14.49 0.89 0.74
CA ARG A 20 14.38 0.47 -0.67
C ARG A 20 13.26 1.20 -1.41
N GLN A 21 12.13 1.45 -0.75
CA GLN A 21 11.03 2.22 -1.34
C GLN A 21 11.43 3.68 -1.59
N SER A 22 12.16 4.30 -0.68
CA SER A 22 12.68 5.66 -0.84
C SER A 22 13.80 5.74 -1.89
N GLU A 23 14.61 4.70 -2.00
CA GLU A 23 15.65 4.58 -3.03
C GLU A 23 15.06 4.56 -4.45
N LEU A 24 13.87 4.00 -4.68
CA LEU A 24 13.20 4.05 -5.98
C LEU A 24 12.94 5.50 -6.44
N VAL A 25 12.53 6.37 -5.52
CA VAL A 25 12.32 7.80 -5.79
C VAL A 25 13.66 8.50 -6.00
N LEU A 26 14.65 8.19 -5.17
CA LEU A 26 15.99 8.75 -5.25
C LEU A 26 16.67 8.39 -6.58
N ASP A 27 16.57 7.14 -7.02
CA ASP A 27 17.14 6.66 -8.30
C ASP A 27 16.47 7.34 -9.49
N TYR A 28 15.12 7.52 -9.46
CA TYR A 28 14.40 8.29 -10.45
C TYR A 28 14.93 9.73 -10.52
N LEU A 29 15.03 10.42 -9.39
CA LEU A 29 15.50 11.80 -9.34
C LEU A 29 16.96 11.94 -9.81
N ARG A 30 17.84 11.04 -9.39
CA ARG A 30 19.24 11.02 -9.85
C ARG A 30 19.36 10.83 -11.35
N LYS A 31 18.51 9.99 -11.92
CA LYS A 31 18.49 9.71 -13.36
C LYS A 31 18.04 10.91 -14.18
N TYR A 32 16.98 11.59 -13.76
CA TYR A 32 16.34 12.64 -14.56
C TYR A 32 16.74 14.06 -14.14
N PHE A 33 17.28 14.22 -12.93
CA PHE A 33 17.73 15.52 -12.36
C PHE A 33 19.15 15.39 -11.77
N PRO A 34 20.16 15.07 -12.59
CA PRO A 34 21.52 14.76 -12.10
C PRO A 34 22.23 15.92 -11.38
N HIS A 35 21.76 17.16 -11.55
CA HIS A 35 22.28 18.33 -10.87
C HIS A 35 21.59 18.65 -9.53
N MET A 36 20.53 17.89 -9.18
CA MET A 36 19.84 18.07 -7.91
C MET A 36 20.62 17.37 -6.79
N GLN A 37 20.87 18.09 -5.70
CA GLN A 37 21.41 17.47 -4.50
C GLN A 37 20.30 16.72 -3.77
N ILE A 38 20.44 15.41 -3.60
CA ILE A 38 19.42 14.57 -2.97
C ILE A 38 20.03 13.83 -1.78
N GLU A 39 19.39 13.96 -0.63
CA GLU A 39 19.78 13.29 0.61
C GLU A 39 18.64 12.35 1.08
N LEU A 40 19.01 11.18 1.59
CA LEU A 40 18.09 10.26 2.25
C LEU A 40 18.37 10.27 3.76
N VAL A 41 17.35 10.63 4.54
CA VAL A 41 17.44 10.67 6.01
C VAL A 41 16.49 9.58 6.55
N THR A 42 17.06 8.66 7.34
CA THR A 42 16.28 7.60 7.97
C THR A 42 15.94 7.93 9.42
N MET A 43 14.76 7.49 9.88
CA MET A 43 14.33 7.67 11.26
C MET A 43 13.56 6.48 11.80
N LYS A 44 13.65 6.27 13.10
CA LYS A 44 12.96 5.20 13.83
C LYS A 44 11.59 5.67 14.24
N THR A 45 10.54 4.98 13.80
CA THR A 45 9.17 5.35 14.20
C THR A 45 8.74 4.63 15.49
N THR A 46 7.69 5.15 16.12
CA THR A 46 7.06 4.52 17.29
C THR A 46 6.58 3.10 16.98
N GLY A 47 6.04 2.88 15.78
CA GLY A 47 5.63 1.54 15.32
C GLY A 47 6.79 0.56 15.16
N ASP A 48 8.00 1.04 14.86
CA ASP A 48 9.21 0.21 14.77
C ASP A 48 9.74 -0.20 16.16
N LYS A 49 9.45 0.60 17.20
CA LYS A 49 9.89 0.36 18.59
C LYS A 49 8.99 -0.64 19.32
N ILE A 50 7.69 -0.68 19.00
CA ILE A 50 6.69 -1.50 19.72
C ILE A 50 6.52 -2.85 19.00
N LEU A 51 7.31 -3.84 19.37
CA LEU A 51 7.27 -5.19 18.78
C LEU A 51 6.41 -6.20 19.58
N HIS A 52 6.10 -5.88 20.85
CA HIS A 52 5.50 -6.85 21.79
C HIS A 52 3.97 -6.80 21.88
N LYS A 53 3.32 -5.73 21.37
CA LYS A 53 1.86 -5.57 21.41
C LYS A 53 1.28 -5.68 20.00
N ARG A 54 0.05 -6.17 19.87
CA ARG A 54 -0.67 -6.18 18.60
C ARG A 54 -0.98 -4.74 18.16
N LEU A 55 -1.01 -4.49 16.83
CA LEU A 55 -1.28 -3.13 16.30
C LEU A 55 -2.69 -2.62 16.65
N ASP A 56 -3.66 -3.53 16.73
CA ASP A 56 -5.03 -3.26 17.16
C ASP A 56 -5.14 -2.88 18.66
N GLU A 57 -4.25 -3.40 19.50
CA GLU A 57 -4.21 -3.10 20.94
C GLU A 57 -3.54 -1.76 21.26
N ILE A 58 -2.67 -1.26 20.38
CA ILE A 58 -1.90 -0.02 20.62
C ILE A 58 -2.76 1.24 20.39
N GLY A 59 -3.90 1.12 19.67
CA GLY A 59 -4.92 2.17 19.54
C GLY A 59 -4.46 3.49 18.91
N GLY A 60 -3.29 3.57 18.31
CA GLY A 60 -2.71 4.81 17.78
C GLY A 60 -2.84 4.92 16.27
N LYS A 61 -3.65 5.84 15.75
CA LYS A 61 -3.61 6.25 14.34
C LYS A 61 -2.20 6.79 14.04
N GLY A 62 -1.59 6.34 12.92
CA GLY A 62 -0.35 6.90 12.41
C GLY A 62 0.95 6.49 13.13
N LEU A 63 1.02 5.29 13.73
CA LEU A 63 2.22 4.79 14.45
C LEU A 63 3.51 4.76 13.60
N PHE A 64 3.38 4.74 12.29
CA PHE A 64 4.49 4.66 11.35
C PHE A 64 4.77 5.96 10.60
N VAL A 65 3.95 7.02 10.82
CA VAL A 65 4.06 8.27 10.06
C VAL A 65 4.36 9.49 10.93
N LYS A 66 4.09 9.46 12.24
CA LYS A 66 4.20 10.64 13.12
C LYS A 66 5.57 11.31 13.08
N GLU A 67 6.64 10.55 13.14
CA GLU A 67 8.00 11.06 13.12
C GLU A 67 8.37 11.64 11.75
N LEU A 68 7.87 11.03 10.66
CA LEU A 68 8.03 11.52 9.30
C LEU A 68 7.22 12.81 9.08
N ASP A 69 5.97 12.84 9.53
CA ASP A 69 5.12 14.03 9.49
C ASP A 69 5.78 15.20 10.24
N GLN A 70 6.34 14.95 11.42
CA GLN A 70 7.03 15.98 12.18
C GLN A 70 8.30 16.45 11.47
N ALA A 71 9.06 15.54 10.84
CA ALA A 71 10.25 15.91 10.08
C ALA A 71 9.91 16.77 8.85
N LEU A 72 8.78 16.52 8.19
CA LEU A 72 8.25 17.36 7.11
C LEU A 72 7.89 18.75 7.62
N ARG A 73 7.16 18.85 8.75
CA ARG A 73 6.78 20.15 9.36
C ARG A 73 7.96 20.99 9.80
N ASP A 74 8.95 20.34 10.39
CA ASP A 74 10.18 21.01 10.87
C ASP A 74 11.12 21.39 9.73
N GLY A 75 10.83 21.00 8.49
CA GLY A 75 11.73 21.22 7.35
C GLY A 75 13.01 20.36 7.38
N ARG A 76 13.07 19.34 8.24
CA ARG A 76 14.19 18.38 8.28
C ARG A 76 14.19 17.43 7.08
N THR A 77 13.02 17.22 6.51
CA THR A 77 12.81 16.52 5.24
C THR A 77 11.84 17.29 4.36
N ASP A 78 11.92 17.09 3.06
CA ASP A 78 11.06 17.73 2.08
C ASP A 78 10.00 16.78 1.54
N LEU A 79 10.33 15.48 1.50
CA LEU A 79 9.51 14.42 0.97
C LEU A 79 9.55 13.22 1.91
N SER A 80 8.43 12.52 2.08
CA SER A 80 8.36 11.21 2.73
C SER A 80 7.74 10.18 1.80
N VAL A 81 8.26 8.94 1.83
CA VAL A 81 7.81 7.83 1.00
C VAL A 81 7.17 6.77 1.89
N HIS A 82 5.93 6.39 1.56
CA HIS A 82 5.15 5.43 2.35
C HIS A 82 4.60 4.30 1.48
N SER A 83 4.48 3.10 2.04
CA SER A 83 3.52 2.13 1.49
C SER A 83 2.11 2.67 1.69
N LEU A 84 1.35 2.87 0.62
CA LEU A 84 0.02 3.51 0.71
C LEU A 84 -0.92 2.78 1.67
N LYS A 85 -0.88 1.44 1.72
CA LYS A 85 -1.70 0.63 2.62
C LYS A 85 -1.46 0.90 4.11
N ASP A 86 -0.29 1.45 4.46
CA ASP A 86 0.12 1.75 5.84
C ASP A 86 -0.15 3.22 6.20
N LEU A 87 -0.53 4.05 5.21
CA LEU A 87 -0.83 5.46 5.39
C LEU A 87 -2.27 5.62 5.95
N PRO A 88 -2.48 6.42 7.03
CA PRO A 88 -3.80 6.67 7.58
C PRO A 88 -4.82 7.14 6.54
N ALA A 89 -6.11 6.86 6.80
CA ALA A 89 -7.19 7.34 5.93
C ALA A 89 -7.26 8.88 5.89
N GLU A 90 -7.07 9.49 7.05
CA GLU A 90 -7.03 10.95 7.24
C GLU A 90 -5.60 11.44 7.14
N ILE A 91 -5.34 12.34 6.22
CA ILE A 91 -4.05 13.00 6.01
C ILE A 91 -4.15 14.41 6.61
N PRO A 92 -3.15 14.90 7.36
CA PRO A 92 -3.15 16.27 7.86
C PRO A 92 -3.24 17.30 6.72
N GLU A 93 -4.00 18.38 6.92
CA GLU A 93 -4.24 19.41 5.87
C GLU A 93 -2.97 20.18 5.44
N ASP A 94 -1.97 20.21 6.30
CA ASP A 94 -0.66 20.83 6.07
C ASP A 94 0.33 19.92 5.33
N LEU A 95 0.04 18.60 5.30
CA LEU A 95 0.86 17.59 4.63
C LEU A 95 0.04 16.87 3.55
N LEU A 96 0.42 17.06 2.30
CA LEU A 96 -0.34 16.52 1.16
C LEU A 96 0.28 15.21 0.66
N VAL A 97 -0.55 14.29 0.20
CA VAL A 97 -0.09 13.25 -0.71
C VAL A 97 0.04 13.88 -2.09
N ILE A 98 1.30 14.11 -2.50
CA ILE A 98 1.66 14.79 -3.74
C ILE A 98 1.62 13.87 -4.96
N GLY A 99 1.60 12.55 -4.75
CA GLY A 99 1.47 11.59 -5.83
C GLY A 99 1.59 10.15 -5.38
N PHE A 100 1.35 9.24 -6.31
CA PHE A 100 1.41 7.80 -6.13
C PHE A 100 2.31 7.19 -7.20
N SER A 101 3.17 6.25 -6.82
CA SER A 101 3.97 5.47 -7.79
C SER A 101 3.10 4.61 -8.68
N GLY A 102 3.63 4.13 -9.80
CA GLY A 102 3.08 2.96 -10.47
C GLY A 102 2.91 1.81 -9.47
N ARG A 103 1.86 0.99 -9.66
CA ARG A 103 1.55 -0.14 -8.78
C ARG A 103 2.52 -1.29 -9.06
N GLU A 104 3.21 -1.76 -8.04
CA GLU A 104 3.91 -3.05 -8.03
C GLU A 104 2.87 -4.17 -7.78
N ASP A 105 3.24 -5.44 -8.02
CA ASP A 105 2.37 -6.61 -7.84
C ASP A 105 1.54 -6.53 -6.54
N PRO A 106 0.20 -6.36 -6.65
CA PRO A 106 -0.67 -6.14 -5.48
C PRO A 106 -0.95 -7.43 -4.71
N ARG A 107 -0.62 -8.60 -5.27
CA ARG A 107 -1.01 -9.90 -4.72
C ARG A 107 -0.39 -10.16 -3.35
N ASP A 108 -1.12 -10.93 -2.56
CA ASP A 108 -0.54 -11.62 -1.41
C ASP A 108 0.11 -12.93 -1.86
N VAL A 109 1.09 -13.39 -1.12
CA VAL A 109 1.85 -14.59 -1.44
C VAL A 109 2.05 -15.46 -0.21
N LEU A 110 2.09 -16.77 -0.43
CA LEU A 110 2.51 -17.76 0.55
C LEU A 110 4.02 -17.98 0.40
N VAL A 111 4.71 -18.02 1.52
CA VAL A 111 6.15 -18.33 1.61
C VAL A 111 6.31 -19.53 2.54
N LEU A 112 6.98 -20.57 2.06
CA LEU A 112 7.32 -21.76 2.81
C LEU A 112 8.73 -21.62 3.45
N PRO A 113 9.05 -22.44 4.47
CA PRO A 113 10.41 -22.54 4.99
C PRO A 113 11.42 -22.89 3.89
N GLU A 114 12.66 -22.46 4.04
CA GLU A 114 13.73 -22.87 3.12
C GLU A 114 13.84 -24.41 3.06
N GLY A 115 13.96 -24.93 1.83
CA GLY A 115 14.04 -26.36 1.57
C GLY A 115 12.70 -27.07 1.36
N ILE A 116 11.56 -26.41 1.63
CA ILE A 116 10.23 -26.90 1.28
C ILE A 116 9.84 -26.31 -0.07
N ALA A 117 9.64 -27.16 -1.06
CA ALA A 117 9.37 -26.71 -2.43
C ALA A 117 7.88 -26.68 -2.76
N ASP A 118 7.08 -27.57 -2.19
CA ASP A 118 5.68 -27.74 -2.52
C ASP A 118 4.75 -27.50 -1.32
N ILE A 119 3.58 -26.92 -1.59
CA ILE A 119 2.56 -26.64 -0.58
C ILE A 119 2.01 -27.92 0.05
N SER A 120 2.03 -29.05 -0.68
CA SER A 120 1.62 -30.35 -0.15
C SER A 120 2.50 -30.86 0.97
N GLU A 121 3.73 -30.32 1.10
CA GLU A 121 4.68 -30.63 2.17
C GLU A 121 4.48 -29.78 3.44
N MET A 122 3.48 -28.90 3.46
CA MET A 122 3.20 -28.05 4.62
C MET A 122 2.87 -28.87 5.87
N ASP A 123 3.55 -28.57 6.96
CA ASP A 123 3.27 -29.16 8.28
C ASP A 123 2.13 -28.41 8.99
N PHE A 124 0.90 -28.86 8.79
CA PHE A 124 -0.29 -28.24 9.41
C PHE A 124 -0.38 -28.42 10.93
N SER A 125 0.58 -29.12 11.58
CA SER A 125 0.72 -29.08 13.05
C SER A 125 1.23 -27.72 13.54
N LYS A 126 1.84 -26.93 12.65
CA LYS A 126 2.31 -25.56 12.89
C LYS A 126 1.39 -24.53 12.24
N PRO A 127 1.26 -23.31 12.82
CA PRO A 127 0.38 -22.29 12.29
C PRO A 127 0.93 -21.66 11.00
N ILE A 128 0.04 -21.10 10.18
CA ILE A 128 0.38 -20.14 9.15
C ILE A 128 0.54 -18.75 9.79
N GLY A 129 1.69 -18.12 9.59
CA GLY A 129 2.02 -16.83 10.20
C GLY A 129 1.46 -15.64 9.41
N THR A 130 0.57 -14.86 10.02
CA THR A 130 0.14 -13.54 9.52
C THR A 130 -0.40 -12.69 10.66
N SER A 131 -0.10 -11.38 10.65
CA SER A 131 -0.68 -10.42 11.61
C SER A 131 -1.88 -9.67 11.02
N SER A 132 -2.30 -10.00 9.82
CA SER A 132 -3.41 -9.36 9.13
C SER A 132 -4.68 -10.18 9.25
N ARG A 133 -5.70 -9.64 9.97
CA ARG A 133 -7.01 -10.29 10.10
C ARG A 133 -7.66 -10.53 8.74
N ARG A 134 -7.51 -9.59 7.80
CA ARG A 134 -7.95 -9.73 6.41
C ARG A 134 -7.38 -11.00 5.76
N ARG A 135 -6.05 -11.21 5.90
CA ARG A 135 -5.38 -12.41 5.35
C ARG A 135 -5.84 -13.67 6.05
N THR A 136 -5.93 -13.64 7.37
CA THR A 136 -6.40 -14.80 8.15
C THR A 136 -7.76 -15.26 7.66
N LEU A 137 -8.75 -14.35 7.57
CA LEU A 137 -10.12 -14.71 7.18
C LEU A 137 -10.19 -15.28 5.75
N GLN A 138 -9.47 -14.70 4.80
CA GLN A 138 -9.46 -15.19 3.43
C GLN A 138 -8.64 -16.49 3.29
N ALA A 139 -7.54 -16.63 4.03
CA ALA A 139 -6.73 -17.85 4.00
C ALA A 139 -7.40 -19.03 4.70
N GLN A 140 -8.28 -18.81 5.69
CA GLN A 140 -9.08 -19.87 6.32
C GLN A 140 -10.01 -20.59 5.33
N GLU A 141 -10.49 -19.89 4.30
CA GLU A 141 -11.28 -20.51 3.23
C GLU A 141 -10.43 -21.39 2.32
N LEU A 142 -9.15 -21.01 2.11
CA LEU A 142 -8.20 -21.75 1.26
C LEU A 142 -7.52 -22.91 2.00
N PHE A 143 -7.34 -22.78 3.30
CA PHE A 143 -6.66 -23.74 4.16
C PHE A 143 -7.49 -24.01 5.43
N PRO A 144 -8.66 -24.68 5.30
CA PRO A 144 -9.59 -24.87 6.42
C PRO A 144 -9.01 -25.71 7.56
N GLN A 145 -7.97 -26.52 7.29
CA GLN A 145 -7.26 -27.35 8.28
C GLN A 145 -6.15 -26.58 9.02
N ALA A 146 -5.76 -25.37 8.55
CA ALA A 146 -4.65 -24.64 9.13
C ALA A 146 -5.09 -23.80 10.35
N SER A 147 -4.21 -23.73 11.35
CA SER A 147 -4.25 -22.70 12.38
C SER A 147 -3.49 -21.46 11.94
N PHE A 148 -3.81 -20.30 12.51
CA PHE A 148 -3.18 -19.02 12.15
C PHE A 148 -2.67 -18.31 13.39
N GLU A 149 -1.43 -17.82 13.34
CA GLU A 149 -0.82 -17.03 14.40
C GLU A 149 -0.16 -15.77 13.90
N SER A 150 -0.08 -14.77 14.80
CA SER A 150 0.53 -13.49 14.48
C SER A 150 2.04 -13.60 14.33
N VAL A 151 2.58 -13.19 13.18
CA VAL A 151 4.02 -13.05 12.94
C VAL A 151 4.40 -11.56 12.91
N ARG A 152 5.25 -11.13 13.83
CA ARG A 152 5.69 -9.73 14.00
C ARG A 152 7.13 -9.54 13.58
N GLY A 153 7.46 -8.29 13.21
CA GLY A 153 8.78 -7.87 12.73
C GLY A 153 8.71 -7.37 11.28
N ASN A 154 9.84 -6.91 10.77
CA ASN A 154 10.00 -6.59 9.34
C ASN A 154 10.03 -7.88 8.50
N VAL A 155 10.07 -7.75 7.17
CA VAL A 155 10.04 -8.91 6.24
C VAL A 155 11.14 -9.92 6.57
N LEU A 156 12.38 -9.48 6.74
CA LEU A 156 13.52 -10.36 7.04
C LEU A 156 13.36 -11.08 8.37
N THR A 157 12.86 -10.39 9.41
CA THR A 157 12.58 -11.00 10.70
C THR A 157 11.51 -12.09 10.60
N ARG A 158 10.48 -11.88 9.77
CA ARG A 158 9.41 -12.87 9.57
C ARG A 158 9.91 -14.08 8.81
N LEU A 159 10.72 -13.88 7.76
CA LEU A 159 11.36 -14.97 7.02
C LEU A 159 12.26 -15.80 7.95
N ARG A 160 13.09 -15.15 8.76
CA ARG A 160 13.93 -15.84 9.73
C ARG A 160 13.11 -16.72 10.69
N LYS A 161 12.02 -16.21 11.26
CA LYS A 161 11.13 -16.98 12.14
C LYS A 161 10.48 -18.19 11.44
N LEU A 162 10.16 -18.02 10.15
CA LEU A 162 9.68 -19.11 9.31
C LEU A 162 10.75 -20.20 9.15
N ASP A 163 11.97 -19.81 8.79
CA ASP A 163 13.08 -20.74 8.55
C ASP A 163 13.59 -21.40 9.85
N GLU A 164 13.40 -20.75 11.01
CA GLU A 164 13.57 -21.33 12.34
C GLU A 164 12.47 -22.36 12.71
N GLY A 165 11.50 -22.57 11.82
CA GLY A 165 10.44 -23.58 11.98
C GLY A 165 9.32 -23.20 12.93
N GLN A 166 9.14 -21.90 13.26
CA GLN A 166 8.04 -21.43 14.10
C GLN A 166 6.68 -21.48 13.39
N TYR A 167 6.65 -21.50 12.07
CA TYR A 167 5.46 -21.50 11.23
C TYR A 167 5.57 -22.53 10.11
N SER A 168 4.43 -23.06 9.65
CA SER A 168 4.36 -23.92 8.46
C SER A 168 4.53 -23.12 7.17
N ALA A 169 4.03 -21.88 7.17
CA ALA A 169 4.14 -20.90 6.10
C ALA A 169 3.91 -19.49 6.68
N ILE A 170 4.23 -18.45 5.90
CA ILE A 170 3.80 -17.05 6.22
C ILE A 170 3.16 -16.41 5.00
N ILE A 171 2.23 -15.47 5.24
CA ILE A 171 1.59 -14.71 4.16
C ILE A 171 2.14 -13.29 4.15
N LEU A 172 2.74 -12.91 3.01
CA LEU A 172 3.34 -11.60 2.78
C LEU A 172 2.74 -10.92 1.54
N ALA A 173 3.09 -9.66 1.28
CA ALA A 173 2.76 -8.96 0.04
C ALA A 173 3.89 -9.15 -0.98
N ALA A 174 3.57 -9.54 -2.21
CA ALA A 174 4.53 -9.73 -3.29
C ALA A 174 5.41 -8.49 -3.50
N ALA A 175 4.81 -7.30 -3.56
CA ALA A 175 5.52 -6.03 -3.71
C ALA A 175 6.65 -5.82 -2.68
N GLY A 176 6.46 -6.30 -1.44
CA GLY A 176 7.49 -6.20 -0.40
C GLY A 176 8.70 -7.09 -0.68
N LEU A 177 8.46 -8.33 -1.10
CA LEU A 177 9.53 -9.28 -1.44
C LEU A 177 10.27 -8.83 -2.71
N ARG A 178 9.56 -8.40 -3.75
CA ARG A 178 10.15 -7.89 -4.99
C ARG A 178 11.08 -6.72 -4.73
N ARG A 179 10.65 -5.72 -3.96
CA ARG A 179 11.47 -4.54 -3.62
C ARG A 179 12.72 -4.91 -2.83
N LEU A 180 12.72 -6.05 -2.15
CA LEU A 180 13.88 -6.58 -1.42
C LEU A 180 14.72 -7.57 -2.24
N GLY A 181 14.34 -7.88 -3.48
CA GLY A 181 15.02 -8.90 -4.30
C GLY A 181 14.84 -10.32 -3.77
N LEU A 182 13.71 -10.58 -3.09
CA LEU A 182 13.41 -11.87 -2.43
C LEU A 182 12.27 -12.62 -3.12
N GLU A 183 12.10 -12.43 -4.43
CA GLU A 183 11.05 -13.11 -5.22
C GLU A 183 11.20 -14.63 -5.23
N ASN A 184 12.45 -15.11 -5.17
CA ASN A 184 12.78 -16.54 -5.09
C ASN A 184 12.24 -17.21 -3.82
N ARG A 185 11.83 -16.45 -2.80
CA ARG A 185 11.20 -16.97 -1.59
C ARG A 185 9.69 -17.19 -1.74
N ILE A 186 9.09 -16.75 -2.85
CA ILE A 186 7.64 -16.89 -3.08
C ILE A 186 7.34 -18.31 -3.52
N SER A 187 6.57 -19.06 -2.72
CA SER A 187 6.14 -20.40 -3.04
C SER A 187 4.83 -20.43 -3.82
N ARG A 188 3.90 -19.49 -3.53
CA ARG A 188 2.62 -19.37 -4.25
C ARG A 188 2.15 -17.92 -4.26
N PHE A 189 1.68 -17.47 -5.42
CA PHE A 189 0.87 -16.26 -5.55
C PHE A 189 -0.61 -16.60 -5.36
N PHE A 190 -1.30 -15.86 -4.50
CA PHE A 190 -2.77 -15.89 -4.50
C PHE A 190 -3.28 -14.97 -5.61
N SER A 191 -4.30 -15.39 -6.34
CA SER A 191 -4.99 -14.46 -7.24
C SER A 191 -5.70 -13.36 -6.44
N THR A 192 -5.99 -12.23 -7.10
CA THR A 192 -6.74 -11.12 -6.47
C THR A 192 -8.18 -11.49 -6.13
N GLU A 193 -8.68 -12.61 -6.67
CA GLU A 193 -10.00 -13.18 -6.36
C GLU A 193 -9.93 -14.13 -5.15
N GLU A 194 -8.88 -14.97 -5.04
CA GLU A 194 -8.64 -15.83 -3.88
C GLU A 194 -8.39 -15.00 -2.62
N MET A 195 -7.59 -13.93 -2.77
CA MET A 195 -7.23 -13.06 -1.65
C MET A 195 -7.23 -11.60 -2.11
N ILE A 196 -8.37 -10.92 -1.93
CA ILE A 196 -8.48 -9.50 -2.27
C ILE A 196 -7.44 -8.70 -1.48
N PRO A 197 -6.53 -7.96 -2.15
CA PRO A 197 -5.45 -7.24 -1.50
C PRO A 197 -5.93 -6.12 -0.57
N SER A 198 -5.05 -5.68 0.33
CA SER A 198 -5.28 -4.46 1.11
C SER A 198 -5.35 -3.24 0.20
N ALA A 199 -6.23 -2.29 0.50
CA ALA A 199 -6.33 -1.04 -0.24
C ALA A 199 -4.97 -0.35 -0.35
N GLY A 200 -4.56 0.00 -1.57
CA GLY A 200 -3.27 0.60 -1.88
C GLY A 200 -2.07 -0.36 -1.84
N GLN A 201 -2.28 -1.67 -1.73
CA GLN A 201 -1.16 -2.62 -1.77
C GLN A 201 -0.41 -2.54 -3.11
N GLY A 202 0.91 -2.49 -3.05
CA GLY A 202 1.80 -2.31 -4.21
C GLY A 202 2.12 -0.84 -4.53
N ILE A 203 1.30 0.12 -4.10
CA ILE A 203 1.48 1.55 -4.39
C ILE A 203 2.34 2.22 -3.29
N LEU A 204 3.23 3.12 -3.70
CA LEU A 204 3.90 4.06 -2.81
C LEU A 204 3.15 5.40 -2.85
N ALA A 205 2.97 6.01 -1.69
CA ALA A 205 2.48 7.37 -1.55
C ALA A 205 3.64 8.32 -1.25
N LEU A 206 3.71 9.41 -1.99
CA LEU A 206 4.66 10.49 -1.79
C LEU A 206 3.97 11.58 -0.99
N GLN A 207 4.52 11.95 0.16
CA GLN A 207 3.95 12.97 1.04
C GLN A 207 4.91 14.14 1.18
N GLY A 208 4.38 15.36 1.10
CA GLY A 208 5.16 16.58 1.21
C GLY A 208 4.36 17.71 1.85
N ARG A 209 4.99 18.87 2.02
CA ARG A 209 4.35 20.08 2.58
C ARG A 209 3.48 20.76 1.53
N LYS A 210 2.37 21.32 1.96
CA LYS A 210 1.51 22.19 1.12
C LYS A 210 2.29 23.43 0.67
N GLY A 211 2.12 23.81 -0.61
CA GLY A 211 2.73 25.02 -1.19
C GLY A 211 4.19 24.87 -1.64
N VAL A 212 4.75 23.68 -1.55
CA VAL A 212 6.09 23.37 -2.11
C VAL A 212 5.94 22.81 -3.52
N ASP A 213 6.86 23.17 -4.42
CA ASP A 213 6.90 22.65 -5.78
C ASP A 213 7.61 21.30 -5.83
N TYR A 214 6.87 20.26 -6.24
CA TYR A 214 7.34 18.88 -6.43
C TYR A 214 7.26 18.43 -7.90
N SER A 215 7.25 19.35 -8.87
CA SER A 215 7.15 19.03 -10.30
C SER A 215 8.26 18.08 -10.81
N CYS A 216 9.38 18.01 -10.11
CA CYS A 216 10.42 17.03 -10.39
C CYS A 216 9.96 15.58 -10.23
N LEU A 217 8.82 15.32 -9.60
CA LEU A 217 8.23 13.99 -9.42
C LEU A 217 7.14 13.64 -10.43
N ASP A 218 6.76 14.55 -11.34
CA ASP A 218 5.65 14.34 -12.28
C ASP A 218 5.82 13.08 -13.14
N GLY A 219 7.04 12.75 -13.55
CA GLY A 219 7.31 11.52 -14.31
C GLY A 219 7.45 10.26 -13.46
N PHE A 220 7.43 10.36 -12.13
CA PHE A 220 7.43 9.22 -11.22
C PHE A 220 6.01 8.79 -10.82
N VAL A 221 5.08 9.73 -10.80
CA VAL A 221 3.72 9.47 -10.32
C VAL A 221 2.81 8.91 -11.43
N SER A 222 1.84 8.10 -11.03
CA SER A 222 0.88 7.43 -11.90
C SER A 222 -0.54 7.92 -11.62
N ALA A 223 -1.18 8.49 -12.64
CA ALA A 223 -2.59 8.88 -12.57
C ALA A 223 -3.51 7.66 -12.36
N ARG A 224 -3.19 6.51 -12.98
CA ARG A 224 -3.90 5.25 -12.81
C ARG A 224 -3.87 4.78 -11.35
N SER A 225 -2.70 4.85 -10.71
CA SER A 225 -2.57 4.53 -9.29
C SER A 225 -3.31 5.52 -8.39
N ALA A 226 -3.41 6.80 -8.76
CA ALA A 226 -4.19 7.78 -8.03
C ALA A 226 -5.69 7.45 -8.04
N ILE A 227 -6.23 7.05 -9.20
CA ILE A 227 -7.63 6.62 -9.34
C ILE A 227 -7.88 5.34 -8.54
N ALA A 228 -7.00 4.33 -8.66
CA ALA A 228 -7.09 3.09 -7.89
C ALA A 228 -7.05 3.35 -6.38
N ALA A 229 -6.10 4.16 -5.92
CA ALA A 229 -5.99 4.56 -4.52
C ALA A 229 -7.26 5.25 -4.01
N ALA A 230 -7.84 6.15 -4.80
CA ALA A 230 -9.08 6.84 -4.45
C ALA A 230 -10.27 5.88 -4.36
N ALA A 231 -10.41 4.92 -5.29
CA ALA A 231 -11.47 3.92 -5.30
C ALA A 231 -11.37 2.99 -4.08
N GLU A 232 -10.21 2.40 -3.88
CA GLU A 232 -9.97 1.43 -2.80
C GLU A 232 -10.09 2.08 -1.42
N ARG A 233 -9.49 3.26 -1.21
CA ARG A 233 -9.60 4.01 0.05
C ARG A 233 -11.01 4.57 0.26
N GLY A 234 -11.71 4.95 -0.82
CA GLY A 234 -13.11 5.37 -0.78
C GLY A 234 -14.02 4.25 -0.26
N PHE A 235 -13.81 3.02 -0.70
CA PHE A 235 -14.50 1.83 -0.21
C PHE A 235 -14.24 1.58 1.29
N VAL A 236 -12.96 1.53 1.69
CA VAL A 236 -12.56 1.28 3.08
C VAL A 236 -13.11 2.36 4.01
N SER A 237 -13.02 3.64 3.63
CA SER A 237 -13.52 4.77 4.41
C SER A 237 -15.04 4.73 4.56
N ALA A 238 -15.79 4.39 3.50
CA ALA A 238 -17.25 4.32 3.53
C ALA A 238 -17.79 3.23 4.48
N LEU A 239 -17.00 2.16 4.70
CA LEU A 239 -17.31 1.09 5.65
C LEU A 239 -16.77 1.37 7.07
N GLY A 240 -16.25 2.58 7.32
CA GLY A 240 -15.69 2.94 8.63
C GLY A 240 -14.38 2.21 8.97
N GLY A 241 -13.68 1.67 7.97
CA GLY A 241 -12.48 0.88 8.15
C GLY A 241 -11.21 1.69 8.38
N GLY A 242 -10.23 1.04 9.02
CA GLY A 242 -8.87 1.54 9.23
C GLY A 242 -7.85 0.46 8.84
N CYS A 243 -6.56 0.72 9.11
CA CYS A 243 -5.45 -0.18 8.72
C CYS A 243 -5.54 -1.60 9.33
N THR A 244 -6.28 -1.78 10.42
CA THR A 244 -6.45 -3.07 11.13
C THR A 244 -7.77 -3.76 10.84
N SER A 245 -8.72 -3.06 10.21
CA SER A 245 -10.04 -3.60 9.91
C SER A 245 -9.96 -4.74 8.89
N PRO A 246 -10.83 -5.76 9.02
CA PRO A 246 -10.89 -6.87 8.07
C PRO A 246 -11.64 -6.46 6.79
N ILE A 247 -11.15 -5.40 6.15
CA ILE A 247 -11.70 -4.79 4.95
C ILE A 247 -10.60 -4.75 3.89
N SER A 248 -10.93 -5.03 2.66
CA SER A 248 -10.01 -4.87 1.53
C SER A 248 -10.74 -4.46 0.26
N ALA A 249 -10.02 -3.78 -0.62
CA ALA A 249 -10.47 -3.46 -1.95
C ALA A 249 -9.31 -3.46 -2.92
N HIS A 250 -9.59 -3.85 -4.15
CA HIS A 250 -8.62 -3.88 -5.22
C HIS A 250 -9.25 -3.42 -6.53
N ALA A 251 -8.62 -2.41 -7.16
CA ALA A 251 -9.01 -1.87 -8.43
C ALA A 251 -8.07 -2.38 -9.54
N GLU A 252 -8.66 -2.99 -10.56
CA GLU A 252 -8.00 -3.42 -11.79
C GLU A 252 -8.55 -2.62 -12.96
N PHE A 253 -7.69 -2.31 -13.93
CA PHE A 253 -8.08 -1.58 -15.14
C PHE A 253 -7.90 -2.47 -16.37
N ASP A 254 -8.80 -2.36 -17.33
CA ASP A 254 -8.63 -2.97 -18.63
C ASP A 254 -7.46 -2.31 -19.38
N GLY A 255 -6.60 -3.10 -20.00
CA GLY A 255 -5.41 -2.66 -20.75
C GLY A 255 -4.12 -2.68 -19.92
N ALA A 256 -2.99 -2.73 -20.64
CA ALA A 256 -1.66 -2.75 -20.03
C ALA A 256 -1.41 -1.50 -19.18
N ASP A 257 -0.70 -1.66 -18.06
CA ASP A 257 -0.17 -0.53 -17.30
C ASP A 257 0.77 0.26 -18.25
N GLU A 258 0.44 1.51 -18.52
CA GLU A 258 1.45 2.44 -19.01
C GLU A 258 2.43 2.63 -17.84
N THR A 259 3.45 1.78 -17.81
CA THR A 259 4.60 1.97 -16.93
C THR A 259 5.10 3.39 -17.16
N GLY A 260 4.94 4.27 -16.16
CA GLY A 260 5.24 5.70 -16.24
C GLY A 260 6.72 5.99 -16.48
N VAL A 261 7.17 5.73 -17.71
CA VAL A 261 8.45 6.21 -18.28
C VAL A 261 8.16 6.56 -19.74
N SER A 262 7.27 7.51 -19.98
CA SER A 262 7.25 8.25 -21.24
C SER A 262 7.95 9.57 -21.01
N GLY A 263 8.92 9.85 -21.89
CA GLY A 263 9.86 10.93 -21.79
C GLY A 263 9.27 12.30 -21.42
N ALA A 264 10.04 13.03 -20.64
CA ALA A 264 9.77 14.38 -20.21
C ALA A 264 9.35 15.30 -21.36
N SER A 265 8.08 15.66 -21.40
CA SER A 265 7.62 16.90 -22.03
C SER A 265 6.94 17.73 -20.94
N GLY A 266 7.54 18.88 -20.64
CA GLY A 266 7.15 19.77 -19.55
C GLY A 266 5.65 20.13 -19.55
N ALA A 267 4.96 19.64 -18.53
CA ALA A 267 3.63 20.10 -18.18
C ALA A 267 3.56 20.24 -16.66
N SER A 268 3.36 21.47 -16.21
CA SER A 268 3.22 21.82 -14.79
C SER A 268 1.96 21.19 -14.18
N CYS A 269 2.11 20.48 -13.07
CA CYS A 269 1.00 20.05 -12.22
C CYS A 269 0.36 21.24 -11.50
N GLY A 270 -0.91 21.52 -11.80
CA GLY A 270 -1.72 22.45 -11.02
C GLY A 270 -2.42 21.70 -9.88
N PHE A 271 -2.23 22.14 -8.65
CA PHE A 271 -2.91 21.59 -7.48
C PHE A 271 -4.36 22.10 -7.43
N GLY A 272 -5.32 21.18 -7.53
CA GLY A 272 -6.73 21.45 -7.17
C GLY A 272 -6.94 21.26 -5.66
N GLY A 273 -7.85 22.04 -5.07
CA GLY A 273 -8.00 22.31 -3.63
C GLY A 273 -8.35 21.18 -2.65
N ASP A 274 -8.29 19.90 -3.01
CA ASP A 274 -8.71 18.79 -2.15
C ASP A 274 -7.60 17.76 -1.83
N GLY A 275 -6.35 18.17 -1.87
CA GLY A 275 -5.22 17.39 -1.32
C GLY A 275 -4.78 16.14 -2.10
N LEU A 276 -5.38 15.85 -3.24
CA LEU A 276 -4.96 14.80 -4.16
C LEU A 276 -4.49 15.42 -5.48
N ALA A 277 -3.21 15.26 -5.81
CA ALA A 277 -2.65 15.73 -7.08
C ALA A 277 -3.32 15.00 -8.25
N ALA A 278 -4.03 15.75 -9.10
CA ALA A 278 -4.51 15.23 -10.38
C ALA A 278 -3.32 15.19 -11.35
N GLY A 279 -2.75 14.02 -11.58
CA GLY A 279 -1.78 13.81 -12.65
C GLY A 279 -2.41 14.16 -14.00
N ARG A 280 -1.83 15.12 -14.74
CA ARG A 280 -2.26 15.42 -16.11
C ARG A 280 -1.74 14.35 -17.04
N GLY A 281 -2.64 13.55 -17.53
CA GLY A 281 -2.45 12.49 -18.49
C GLY A 281 -3.67 11.59 -18.52
N ALA A 282 -4.88 12.22 -18.63
CA ALA A 282 -6.12 11.48 -18.81
C ALA A 282 -6.18 10.87 -20.21
N GLY A 283 -5.47 9.77 -20.43
CA GLY A 283 -5.94 8.77 -21.35
C GLY A 283 -7.26 8.25 -20.77
N ALA A 284 -8.32 8.17 -21.56
CA ALA A 284 -9.60 7.63 -21.13
C ALA A 284 -9.35 6.20 -20.62
N PHE A 285 -9.30 5.99 -19.30
CA PHE A 285 -9.34 4.65 -18.74
C PHE A 285 -10.74 4.12 -19.03
N ASN A 286 -10.82 3.14 -19.94
CA ASN A 286 -12.11 2.73 -20.46
C ASN A 286 -12.95 1.97 -19.45
N SER A 287 -12.32 1.24 -18.51
CA SER A 287 -13.03 0.41 -17.54
C SER A 287 -12.15 0.10 -16.34
N MET A 288 -12.70 0.21 -15.14
CA MET A 288 -12.10 -0.21 -13.87
C MET A 288 -13.00 -1.23 -13.21
N THR A 289 -12.45 -2.38 -12.87
CA THR A 289 -13.10 -3.36 -12.03
C THR A 289 -12.63 -3.17 -10.59
N LEU A 290 -13.57 -2.95 -9.66
CA LEU A 290 -13.29 -2.79 -8.24
C LEU A 290 -13.89 -3.97 -7.48
N SER A 291 -13.03 -4.76 -6.83
CA SER A 291 -13.41 -5.88 -5.96
C SER A 291 -13.30 -5.46 -4.49
N GLY A 292 -14.30 -5.79 -3.68
CA GLY A 292 -14.34 -5.47 -2.25
C GLY A 292 -14.60 -6.70 -1.39
N PHE A 293 -13.95 -6.73 -0.23
CA PHE A 293 -14.12 -7.71 0.83
C PHE A 293 -14.40 -7.00 2.14
N TYR A 294 -15.39 -7.48 2.86
CA TYR A 294 -15.77 -7.01 4.19
C TYR A 294 -16.14 -8.20 5.07
N PHE A 295 -15.63 -8.20 6.30
CA PHE A 295 -16.06 -9.15 7.33
C PHE A 295 -16.84 -8.38 8.41
N ASP A 296 -18.09 -8.79 8.60
CA ASP A 296 -18.95 -8.27 9.66
C ASP A 296 -18.68 -9.03 10.96
N GLU A 297 -18.13 -8.35 11.94
CA GLU A 297 -17.76 -8.93 13.25
C GLU A 297 -18.98 -9.30 14.10
N GLU A 298 -20.13 -8.61 13.90
CA GLU A 298 -21.37 -8.89 14.66
C GLU A 298 -22.03 -10.20 14.18
N THR A 299 -22.06 -10.41 12.88
CA THR A 299 -22.71 -11.59 12.28
C THR A 299 -21.73 -12.71 11.92
N CYS A 300 -20.41 -12.46 12.04
CA CYS A 300 -19.33 -13.34 11.61
C CYS A 300 -19.45 -13.74 10.12
N ARG A 301 -19.97 -12.84 9.27
CA ARG A 301 -20.15 -13.09 7.84
C ARG A 301 -19.15 -12.36 6.98
N ILE A 302 -18.76 -13.01 5.89
CA ILE A 302 -17.93 -12.44 4.83
C ILE A 302 -18.83 -11.98 3.69
N TYR A 303 -18.59 -10.75 3.23
CA TYR A 303 -19.23 -10.16 2.06
C TYR A 303 -18.18 -9.85 1.01
N ARG A 304 -18.42 -10.29 -0.22
CA ARG A 304 -17.62 -9.98 -1.40
C ARG A 304 -18.51 -9.42 -2.49
N LYS A 305 -18.09 -8.31 -3.07
CA LYS A 305 -18.78 -7.69 -4.21
C LYS A 305 -17.75 -7.18 -5.21
N LYS A 306 -18.20 -7.08 -6.44
CA LYS A 306 -17.41 -6.57 -7.57
C LYS A 306 -18.29 -5.63 -8.39
N ILE A 307 -17.77 -4.50 -8.80
CA ILE A 307 -18.41 -3.58 -9.74
C ILE A 307 -17.44 -3.24 -10.87
N THR A 308 -17.99 -2.85 -12.01
CA THR A 308 -17.23 -2.28 -13.12
C THR A 308 -17.72 -0.86 -13.35
N ALA A 309 -16.79 0.10 -13.38
CA ALA A 309 -17.10 1.51 -13.56
C ALA A 309 -16.16 2.14 -14.60
N LYS A 310 -16.65 3.12 -15.35
CA LYS A 310 -15.83 3.98 -16.19
C LYS A 310 -15.32 5.13 -15.33
N VAL A 311 -14.01 5.24 -15.19
CA VAL A 311 -13.38 6.26 -14.35
C VAL A 311 -12.19 6.88 -15.08
N SER A 312 -12.04 8.19 -14.94
CA SER A 312 -10.95 8.99 -15.49
C SER A 312 -10.31 9.91 -14.46
N THR A 313 -10.95 10.09 -13.31
CA THR A 313 -10.48 10.95 -12.22
C THR A 313 -10.46 10.22 -10.86
N PRO A 314 -9.65 10.67 -9.90
CA PRO A 314 -9.69 10.15 -8.53
C PRO A 314 -11.07 10.34 -7.84
N GLU A 315 -11.82 11.41 -8.18
CA GLU A 315 -13.15 11.65 -7.65
C GLU A 315 -14.14 10.60 -8.11
N GLU A 316 -14.12 10.24 -9.41
CA GLU A 316 -14.93 9.16 -9.97
C GLU A 316 -14.53 7.80 -9.35
N GLY A 317 -13.23 7.55 -9.19
CA GLY A 317 -12.73 6.38 -8.47
C GLY A 317 -13.29 6.29 -7.05
N ARG A 318 -13.23 7.40 -6.29
CA ARG A 318 -13.79 7.47 -4.93
C ARG A 318 -15.30 7.25 -4.90
N ALA A 319 -16.02 7.76 -5.90
CA ALA A 319 -17.46 7.52 -6.04
C ALA A 319 -17.76 6.04 -6.25
N ALA A 320 -17.03 5.36 -7.15
CA ALA A 320 -17.13 3.92 -7.35
C ALA A 320 -16.84 3.13 -6.06
N GLY A 321 -15.84 3.55 -5.27
CA GLY A 321 -15.54 2.95 -3.96
C GLY A 321 -16.73 3.04 -3.00
N ARG A 322 -17.37 4.21 -2.91
CA ARG A 322 -18.57 4.41 -2.08
C ARG A 322 -19.77 3.60 -2.58
N GLU A 323 -19.95 3.49 -3.89
CA GLU A 323 -20.99 2.67 -4.50
C GLU A 323 -20.83 1.20 -4.11
N LEU A 324 -19.64 0.63 -4.26
CA LEU A 324 -19.35 -0.74 -3.86
C LEU A 324 -19.61 -0.97 -2.36
N ALA A 325 -19.24 -0.02 -1.51
CA ALA A 325 -19.53 -0.08 -0.08
C ALA A 325 -21.02 -0.08 0.22
N ALA A 326 -21.80 0.76 -0.49
CA ALA A 326 -23.26 0.80 -0.35
C ALA A 326 -23.92 -0.53 -0.73
N LEU A 327 -23.43 -1.23 -1.76
CA LEU A 327 -23.91 -2.56 -2.13
C LEU A 327 -23.64 -3.60 -1.04
N ILE A 328 -22.48 -3.57 -0.40
CA ILE A 328 -22.20 -4.46 0.75
C ILE A 328 -23.09 -4.11 1.94
N MET A 329 -23.27 -2.83 2.27
CA MET A 329 -24.13 -2.42 3.37
C MET A 329 -25.60 -2.79 3.12
N ALA A 330 -26.08 -2.78 1.86
CA ALA A 330 -27.41 -3.24 1.52
C ALA A 330 -27.57 -4.75 1.78
N ASP A 331 -26.60 -5.57 1.36
CA ASP A 331 -26.60 -7.01 1.63
C ASP A 331 -26.58 -7.32 3.14
N MET A 332 -25.80 -6.58 3.92
CA MET A 332 -25.75 -6.74 5.37
C MET A 332 -27.13 -6.53 6.01
N LYS A 333 -27.90 -5.54 5.53
CA LYS A 333 -29.26 -5.25 6.03
C LYS A 333 -30.26 -6.37 5.72
N THR A 334 -30.08 -7.11 4.63
CA THR A 334 -30.96 -8.23 4.26
C THR A 334 -30.69 -9.50 5.07
N HIS A 335 -29.55 -9.56 5.76
CA HIS A 335 -29.12 -10.72 6.55
C HIS A 335 -29.14 -10.46 8.07
N ARG A 336 -29.52 -9.25 8.49
CA ARG A 336 -29.86 -8.90 9.88
C ARG A 336 -31.36 -9.05 10.10
#